data_372cb0302e5fbe9b3744d0c0d6d6c405
#
_entry.id   372cb0302e5fbe9b3744d0c0d6d6c405
#
_cell.length_a   1.000
_cell.length_b   1.000
_cell.length_c   1.000
_cell.angle_alpha   90.00
_cell.angle_beta   90.00
_cell.angle_gamma   90.00
#
_symmetry.space_group_name_H-M   'P 1'
#
loop_
_entity.id
_entity.type
_entity.pdbx_description
1 polymer ?
#
loop_
_entity_poly.entity_id
_entity_poly.type
_entity_poly.pdbx_seq_one_letter_code
_entity_poly.pdbx_strand_id
1 'polypeptide(L)'
;MIAKKITFSNGLECYYSSSKEETEYIFSEIFTERQYEGHDIVIKEGDVIFDVGANIGLFSIFVKGVEPTAKVFAFEPIKPTFEVLQKNIHLHSLEDVVLFNCGLSSENNPAKIFTFYPNMSANSTTKPEDTLAELEDIQVDQNFPKIENLFEEFFQEKEQVACEVRTLSSVINELGIDSIDLLKIDVEGEEYEVFQGIEAKDWPKIKQIVAEIHDKKGRLKQISQMLADNGFKIQLEKRELLPSTFVDIFHLYAVR
;
A
#
# COMPACT_ATOMS: atom_id res chain seq x y z
N MET A 1 -7.88 7.44 17.97
CA MET A 1 -8.75 8.20 17.05
C MET A 1 -10.16 7.61 17.04
N ILE A 2 -11.20 8.46 16.83
CA ILE A 2 -12.58 7.98 16.71
C ILE A 2 -12.84 7.63 15.24
N ALA A 3 -13.07 6.36 14.95
CA ALA A 3 -13.41 5.95 13.59
C ALA A 3 -14.81 6.49 13.22
N LYS A 4 -14.90 7.12 12.07
CA LYS A 4 -16.13 7.58 11.42
C LYS A 4 -16.56 6.56 10.38
N LYS A 5 -17.80 6.64 9.90
CA LYS A 5 -18.33 5.74 8.87
C LYS A 5 -18.72 6.54 7.62
N ILE A 6 -18.40 5.99 6.46
CA ILE A 6 -18.79 6.53 5.15
C ILE A 6 -19.51 5.46 4.34
N THR A 7 -20.45 5.90 3.48
CA THR A 7 -21.10 5.07 2.46
C THR A 7 -20.73 5.65 1.10
N PHE A 8 -20.11 4.85 0.25
CA PHE A 8 -19.73 5.24 -1.11
C PHE A 8 -20.88 5.14 -2.11
N SER A 9 -20.68 5.69 -3.31
CA SER A 9 -21.70 5.72 -4.36
C SER A 9 -22.19 4.34 -4.83
N ASN A 10 -21.36 3.31 -4.70
CA ASN A 10 -21.70 1.92 -5.02
C ASN A 10 -22.41 1.18 -3.86
N GLY A 11 -22.65 1.87 -2.73
CA GLY A 11 -23.28 1.32 -1.54
C GLY A 11 -22.33 0.64 -0.55
N LEU A 12 -21.02 0.56 -0.86
CA LEU A 12 -20.03 0.07 0.07
C LEU A 12 -19.92 1.01 1.27
N GLU A 13 -19.87 0.45 2.48
CA GLU A 13 -19.64 1.19 3.70
C GLU A 13 -18.25 0.87 4.26
N CYS A 14 -17.55 1.86 4.81
CA CYS A 14 -16.35 1.59 5.58
C CYS A 14 -16.18 2.55 6.75
N TYR A 15 -15.39 2.14 7.73
CA TYR A 15 -14.85 3.03 8.75
C TYR A 15 -13.57 3.68 8.25
N TYR A 16 -13.32 4.91 8.68
CA TYR A 16 -12.08 5.66 8.44
C TYR A 16 -11.74 6.50 9.68
N SER A 17 -10.48 6.89 9.82
CA SER A 17 -10.01 7.72 10.93
C SER A 17 -9.18 8.92 10.48
N SER A 18 -8.72 8.94 9.24
CA SER A 18 -8.04 10.06 8.58
C SER A 18 -9.03 11.07 8.00
N SER A 19 -8.71 11.71 6.89
CA SER A 19 -9.65 12.56 6.17
C SER A 19 -10.65 11.74 5.35
N LYS A 20 -11.82 12.34 5.13
CA LYS A 20 -12.84 11.74 4.24
C LYS A 20 -12.35 11.76 2.79
N GLU A 21 -11.68 12.84 2.43
CA GLU A 21 -11.13 13.09 1.09
C GLU A 21 -10.12 12.02 0.70
N GLU A 22 -9.17 11.69 1.59
CA GLU A 22 -8.22 10.59 1.39
C GLU A 22 -8.95 9.25 1.17
N THR A 23 -9.95 9.00 2.01
CA THR A 23 -10.72 7.74 1.95
C THR A 23 -11.51 7.61 0.64
N GLU A 24 -12.14 8.70 0.17
CA GLU A 24 -12.86 8.74 -1.12
C GLU A 24 -11.89 8.59 -2.30
N TYR A 25 -10.71 9.16 -2.19
CA TYR A 25 -9.66 9.06 -3.20
C TYR A 25 -9.16 7.61 -3.35
N ILE A 26 -8.75 6.97 -2.26
CA ILE A 26 -8.32 5.56 -2.26
C ILE A 26 -9.44 4.63 -2.76
N PHE A 27 -10.69 4.92 -2.38
CA PHE A 27 -11.83 4.18 -2.92
C PHE A 27 -11.93 4.32 -4.44
N SER A 28 -11.76 5.53 -4.99
CA SER A 28 -11.79 5.75 -6.45
C SER A 28 -10.72 4.93 -7.16
N GLU A 29 -9.50 4.96 -6.68
CA GLU A 29 -8.37 4.22 -7.24
C GLU A 29 -8.63 2.71 -7.30
N ILE A 30 -9.16 2.14 -6.22
CA ILE A 30 -9.36 0.69 -6.10
C ILE A 30 -10.63 0.23 -6.82
N PHE A 31 -11.77 0.91 -6.62
CA PHE A 31 -13.08 0.41 -7.07
C PHE A 31 -13.56 1.00 -8.38
N THR A 32 -13.15 2.23 -8.71
CA THR A 32 -13.60 2.93 -9.93
C THR A 32 -12.56 2.82 -11.03
N GLU A 33 -11.31 3.17 -10.74
CA GLU A 33 -10.21 3.14 -11.70
C GLU A 33 -9.59 1.74 -11.83
N ARG A 34 -9.78 0.90 -10.81
CA ARG A 34 -9.30 -0.50 -10.75
C ARG A 34 -7.80 -0.62 -11.01
N GLN A 35 -7.03 0.27 -10.38
CA GLN A 35 -5.59 0.41 -10.60
C GLN A 35 -4.77 -0.85 -10.26
N TYR A 36 -5.30 -1.74 -9.41
CA TYR A 36 -4.64 -3.00 -9.04
C TYR A 36 -5.04 -4.18 -9.94
N GLU A 37 -5.75 -3.92 -11.03
CA GLU A 37 -6.14 -4.89 -12.04
C GLU A 37 -5.61 -4.47 -13.41
N GLY A 38 -5.62 -5.39 -14.36
CA GLY A 38 -5.11 -5.14 -15.70
C GLY A 38 -3.69 -5.68 -15.90
N HIS A 39 -3.14 -5.45 -17.09
CA HIS A 39 -1.77 -5.88 -17.43
C HIS A 39 -1.46 -7.35 -17.07
N ASP A 40 -2.41 -8.25 -17.35
CA ASP A 40 -2.34 -9.69 -17.07
C ASP A 40 -2.41 -10.06 -15.56
N ILE A 41 -2.66 -9.11 -14.65
CA ILE A 41 -2.97 -9.41 -13.25
C ILE A 41 -4.37 -9.99 -13.16
N VAL A 42 -4.49 -11.18 -12.59
CA VAL A 42 -5.76 -11.91 -12.47
C VAL A 42 -5.88 -12.51 -11.09
N ILE A 43 -7.02 -12.27 -10.43
CA ILE A 43 -7.39 -12.91 -9.16
C ILE A 43 -8.33 -14.08 -9.47
N LYS A 44 -8.01 -15.26 -8.95
CA LYS A 44 -8.71 -16.52 -9.21
C LYS A 44 -9.18 -17.19 -7.92
N GLU A 45 -10.05 -18.16 -8.09
CA GLU A 45 -10.55 -19.01 -7.02
C GLU A 45 -9.41 -19.61 -6.17
N GLY A 46 -9.47 -19.37 -4.86
CA GLY A 46 -8.52 -19.92 -3.90
C GLY A 46 -7.14 -19.25 -3.88
N ASP A 47 -6.94 -18.15 -4.62
CA ASP A 47 -5.67 -17.43 -4.64
C ASP A 47 -5.24 -16.97 -3.25
N VAL A 48 -3.94 -17.02 -3.01
CA VAL A 48 -3.27 -16.47 -1.83
C VAL A 48 -2.73 -15.08 -2.16
N ILE A 49 -3.24 -14.07 -1.46
CA ILE A 49 -2.94 -12.66 -1.74
C ILE A 49 -2.29 -12.01 -0.53
N PHE A 50 -1.19 -11.32 -0.76
CA PHE A 50 -0.53 -10.49 0.24
C PHE A 50 -0.82 -9.02 -0.06
N ASP A 51 -1.49 -8.33 0.88
CA ASP A 51 -1.84 -6.91 0.84
C ASP A 51 -0.87 -6.16 1.76
N VAL A 52 0.24 -5.69 1.21
CA VAL A 52 1.30 -4.99 1.93
C VAL A 52 1.06 -3.48 1.86
N GLY A 53 0.87 -2.85 3.03
CA GLY A 53 0.31 -1.51 3.14
C GLY A 53 -1.21 -1.55 3.00
N ALA A 54 -1.86 -2.36 3.84
CA ALA A 54 -3.31 -2.58 3.73
C ALA A 54 -4.16 -1.37 4.13
N ASN A 55 -3.57 -0.39 4.81
CA ASN A 55 -4.25 0.80 5.29
C ASN A 55 -5.55 0.43 6.03
N ILE A 56 -6.67 1.01 5.70
CA ILE A 56 -7.98 0.70 6.29
C ILE A 56 -8.67 -0.52 5.66
N GLY A 57 -8.01 -1.24 4.73
CA GLY A 57 -8.44 -2.52 4.17
C GLY A 57 -9.31 -2.46 2.92
N LEU A 58 -9.35 -1.34 2.21
CA LEU A 58 -10.16 -1.20 1.00
C LEU A 58 -9.75 -2.18 -0.09
N PHE A 59 -8.45 -2.43 -0.29
CA PHE A 59 -8.00 -3.43 -1.27
C PHE A 59 -8.38 -4.86 -0.84
N SER A 60 -8.21 -5.21 0.43
CA SER A 60 -8.66 -6.51 0.96
C SER A 60 -10.16 -6.73 0.75
N ILE A 61 -11.00 -5.69 0.99
CA ILE A 61 -12.45 -5.73 0.72
C ILE A 61 -12.72 -5.91 -0.77
N PHE A 62 -12.00 -5.19 -1.63
CA PHE A 62 -12.11 -5.31 -3.07
C PHE A 62 -11.81 -6.73 -3.55
N VAL A 63 -10.70 -7.32 -3.11
CA VAL A 63 -10.32 -8.71 -3.42
C VAL A 63 -11.44 -9.67 -3.04
N LYS A 64 -11.96 -9.58 -1.84
CA LYS A 64 -13.06 -10.44 -1.36
C LYS A 64 -14.38 -10.21 -2.08
N GLY A 65 -14.57 -9.01 -2.64
CA GLY A 65 -15.71 -8.70 -3.53
C GLY A 65 -15.58 -9.31 -4.92
N VAL A 66 -14.35 -9.41 -5.44
CA VAL A 66 -14.05 -10.03 -6.75
C VAL A 66 -14.01 -11.55 -6.64
N GLU A 67 -13.30 -12.06 -5.62
CA GLU A 67 -13.11 -13.49 -5.40
C GLU A 67 -13.28 -13.85 -3.90
N PRO A 68 -14.46 -14.25 -3.47
CA PRO A 68 -14.76 -14.55 -2.07
C PRO A 68 -13.93 -15.69 -1.47
N THR A 69 -13.39 -16.59 -2.29
CA THR A 69 -12.59 -17.74 -1.82
C THR A 69 -11.10 -17.40 -1.66
N ALA A 70 -10.65 -16.24 -2.14
CA ALA A 70 -9.27 -15.80 -1.98
C ALA A 70 -8.91 -15.68 -0.50
N LYS A 71 -7.68 -16.11 -0.16
CA LYS A 71 -7.12 -15.93 1.18
C LYS A 71 -6.21 -14.70 1.20
N VAL A 72 -6.52 -13.74 2.05
CA VAL A 72 -5.79 -12.47 2.12
C VAL A 72 -4.94 -12.40 3.39
N PHE A 73 -3.68 -12.04 3.25
CA PHE A 73 -2.77 -11.69 4.34
C PHE A 73 -2.48 -10.19 4.26
N ALA A 74 -3.05 -9.41 5.18
CA ALA A 74 -3.00 -7.95 5.15
C ALA A 74 -2.05 -7.41 6.23
N PHE A 75 -1.14 -6.52 5.83
CA PHE A 75 -0.08 -5.96 6.67
C PHE A 75 -0.25 -4.45 6.78
N GLU A 76 -0.42 -3.95 8.01
CA GLU A 76 -0.54 -2.52 8.31
C GLU A 76 0.23 -2.21 9.61
N PRO A 77 1.33 -1.44 9.55
CA PRO A 77 2.15 -1.19 10.72
C PRO A 77 1.54 -0.21 11.71
N ILE A 78 0.80 0.80 11.23
CA ILE A 78 0.29 1.89 12.07
C ILE A 78 -0.91 1.43 12.86
N LYS A 79 -0.75 1.29 14.17
CA LYS A 79 -1.78 0.71 15.05
C LYS A 79 -3.16 1.37 14.95
N PRO A 80 -3.31 2.69 14.98
CA PRO A 80 -4.62 3.34 14.79
C PRO A 80 -5.29 2.99 13.45
N THR A 81 -4.53 2.93 12.36
CA THR A 81 -5.01 2.53 11.03
C THR A 81 -5.39 1.04 11.01
N PHE A 82 -4.55 0.20 11.60
CA PHE A 82 -4.81 -1.24 11.75
C PHE A 82 -6.11 -1.52 12.54
N GLU A 83 -6.42 -0.75 13.57
CA GLU A 83 -7.69 -0.88 14.31
C GLU A 83 -8.90 -0.54 13.43
N VAL A 84 -8.75 0.36 12.46
CA VAL A 84 -9.80 0.65 11.47
C VAL A 84 -9.89 -0.48 10.45
N LEU A 85 -8.76 -1.00 9.97
CA LEU A 85 -8.72 -2.20 9.11
C LEU A 85 -9.49 -3.35 9.76
N GLN A 86 -9.22 -3.67 11.02
CA GLN A 86 -9.94 -4.72 11.76
C GLN A 86 -11.46 -4.49 11.77
N LYS A 87 -11.89 -3.24 12.00
CA LYS A 87 -13.33 -2.88 12.00
C LYS A 87 -13.96 -3.07 10.63
N ASN A 88 -13.25 -2.76 9.56
CA ASN A 88 -13.73 -2.90 8.20
C ASN A 88 -13.86 -4.37 7.79
N ILE A 89 -12.87 -5.19 8.10
CA ILE A 89 -12.94 -6.64 7.85
C ILE A 89 -14.13 -7.26 8.62
N HIS A 90 -14.34 -6.84 9.87
CA HIS A 90 -15.47 -7.27 10.67
C HIS A 90 -16.82 -6.75 10.12
N LEU A 91 -16.90 -5.48 9.72
CA LEU A 91 -18.10 -4.85 9.15
C LEU A 91 -18.64 -5.65 7.96
N HIS A 92 -17.74 -6.15 7.11
CA HIS A 92 -18.10 -6.94 5.94
C HIS A 92 -18.12 -8.45 6.20
N SER A 93 -17.89 -8.90 7.46
CA SER A 93 -17.86 -10.32 7.82
C SER A 93 -16.95 -11.14 6.89
N LEU A 94 -15.78 -10.59 6.53
CA LEU A 94 -14.87 -11.24 5.60
C LEU A 94 -14.15 -12.41 6.28
N GLU A 95 -14.32 -13.59 5.71
CA GLU A 95 -13.61 -14.80 6.11
C GLU A 95 -12.28 -14.93 5.33
N ASP A 96 -11.32 -15.70 5.84
CA ASP A 96 -10.02 -15.94 5.23
C ASP A 96 -9.19 -14.67 4.99
N VAL A 97 -9.36 -13.65 5.85
CA VAL A 97 -8.51 -12.47 5.93
C VAL A 97 -7.72 -12.49 7.23
N VAL A 98 -6.40 -12.65 7.12
CA VAL A 98 -5.48 -12.68 8.27
C VAL A 98 -4.77 -11.35 8.38
N LEU A 99 -4.86 -10.70 9.54
CA LEU A 99 -4.37 -9.34 9.75
C LEU A 99 -3.09 -9.32 10.58
N PHE A 100 -2.09 -8.56 10.13
CA PHE A 100 -0.81 -8.38 10.81
C PHE A 100 -0.58 -6.90 11.11
N ASN A 101 -0.44 -6.57 12.40
CA ASN A 101 -0.05 -5.21 12.79
C ASN A 101 1.47 -5.06 12.72
N CYS A 102 2.02 -5.19 11.54
CA CYS A 102 3.43 -4.94 11.23
C CYS A 102 3.57 -4.47 9.78
N GLY A 103 4.66 -3.78 9.48
CA GLY A 103 5.08 -3.51 8.11
C GLY A 103 5.96 -4.62 7.56
N LEU A 104 6.18 -4.60 6.23
CA LEU A 104 7.23 -5.41 5.61
C LEU A 104 8.40 -4.52 5.19
N SER A 105 9.64 -5.04 5.31
CA SER A 105 10.87 -4.29 5.03
C SER A 105 12.03 -5.25 4.74
N SER A 106 13.25 -4.71 4.57
CA SER A 106 14.47 -5.49 4.30
C SER A 106 14.99 -6.29 5.50
N GLU A 107 14.52 -5.99 6.71
CA GLU A 107 14.95 -6.62 7.95
C GLU A 107 13.80 -6.80 8.93
N ASN A 108 13.97 -7.72 9.89
CA ASN A 108 13.06 -7.81 11.02
C ASN A 108 13.51 -6.81 12.10
N ASN A 109 12.61 -5.88 12.46
CA ASN A 109 12.87 -4.88 13.49
C ASN A 109 11.60 -4.68 14.33
N PRO A 110 11.64 -4.91 15.64
CA PRO A 110 10.45 -4.82 16.50
C PRO A 110 9.98 -3.38 16.75
N ALA A 111 10.79 -2.36 16.40
CA ALA A 111 10.52 -0.98 16.75
C ALA A 111 11.10 0.02 15.73
N LYS A 112 10.84 -0.19 14.43
CA LYS A 112 11.18 0.78 13.38
C LYS A 112 10.31 2.03 13.57
N ILE A 113 10.92 3.21 13.48
CA ILE A 113 10.20 4.47 13.67
C ILE A 113 9.54 4.90 12.36
N PHE A 114 8.23 5.14 12.45
CA PHE A 114 7.42 5.72 11.39
C PHE A 114 6.99 7.14 11.76
N THR A 115 6.87 8.01 10.79
CA THR A 115 6.14 9.26 10.90
C THR A 115 4.71 8.97 10.47
N PHE A 116 3.79 9.06 11.42
CA PHE A 116 2.36 8.90 11.22
C PHE A 116 1.70 10.26 11.03
N TYR A 117 0.89 10.38 9.99
CA TYR A 117 0.08 11.57 9.71
C TYR A 117 -1.40 11.26 9.98
N PRO A 118 -1.99 11.70 11.09
CA PRO A 118 -3.37 11.35 11.47
C PRO A 118 -4.42 11.72 10.42
N ASN A 119 -4.20 12.83 9.70
CA ASN A 119 -5.12 13.32 8.68
C ASN A 119 -4.87 12.74 7.26
N MET A 120 -3.69 12.11 7.07
CA MET A 120 -3.27 11.47 5.81
C MET A 120 -2.58 10.16 6.16
N SER A 121 -3.34 9.20 6.65
CA SER A 121 -2.79 7.95 7.20
C SER A 121 -2.12 7.07 6.16
N ALA A 122 -2.53 7.16 4.92
CA ALA A 122 -1.91 6.46 3.80
C ALA A 122 -0.46 6.91 3.57
N ASN A 123 -0.14 8.18 3.79
CA ASN A 123 1.21 8.72 3.60
C ASN A 123 2.15 8.49 4.79
N SER A 124 1.80 7.62 5.72
CA SER A 124 2.66 7.32 6.87
C SER A 124 3.89 6.53 6.44
N THR A 125 5.09 7.05 6.75
CA THR A 125 6.35 6.58 6.15
C THR A 125 7.49 6.55 7.17
N THR A 126 8.53 5.77 6.86
CA THR A 126 9.82 5.83 7.59
C THR A 126 10.75 6.90 7.02
N LYS A 127 10.38 7.54 5.90
CA LYS A 127 11.19 8.51 5.14
C LYS A 127 10.47 9.86 5.00
N PRO A 128 10.16 10.54 6.12
CA PRO A 128 9.39 11.79 6.09
C PRO A 128 10.08 12.93 5.33
N GLU A 129 11.41 12.88 5.18
CA GLU A 129 12.16 13.81 4.37
C GLU A 129 11.80 13.72 2.87
N ASP A 130 11.42 12.54 2.43
CA ASP A 130 10.97 12.33 1.06
C ASP A 130 9.61 13.02 0.82
N THR A 131 8.67 12.90 1.76
CA THR A 131 7.36 13.58 1.73
C THR A 131 7.50 15.11 1.83
N LEU A 132 8.40 15.60 2.69
CA LEU A 132 8.63 17.04 2.85
C LEU A 132 9.23 17.67 1.58
N ALA A 133 10.15 16.99 0.91
CA ALA A 133 10.72 17.46 -0.36
C ALA A 133 9.63 17.57 -1.45
N GLU A 134 8.66 16.67 -1.46
CA GLU A 134 7.50 16.74 -2.37
C GLU A 134 6.65 17.98 -2.09
N LEU A 135 6.42 18.31 -0.82
CA LEU A 135 5.65 19.48 -0.41
C LEU A 135 6.36 20.79 -0.77
N GLU A 136 7.69 20.85 -0.66
CA GLU A 136 8.48 22.02 -1.06
C GLU A 136 8.41 22.29 -2.56
N ASP A 137 8.40 21.23 -3.38
CA ASP A 137 8.26 21.32 -4.84
C ASP A 137 6.88 21.87 -5.26
N ILE A 138 5.81 21.56 -4.49
CA ILE A 138 4.44 22.07 -4.74
C ILE A 138 4.35 23.58 -4.52
N GLN A 139 5.04 24.13 -3.53
CA GLN A 139 4.98 25.58 -3.20
C GLN A 139 5.50 26.46 -4.33
N VAL A 140 6.19 25.92 -5.32
CA VAL A 140 6.75 26.68 -6.44
C VAL A 140 5.73 26.91 -7.57
N ASP A 141 4.65 26.15 -7.65
CA ASP A 141 3.63 26.36 -8.69
C ASP A 141 2.56 27.38 -8.28
N GLN A 142 2.78 28.66 -8.67
CA GLN A 142 1.90 29.79 -8.40
C GLN A 142 0.48 29.66 -8.98
N ASN A 143 0.18 28.60 -9.71
CA ASN A 143 -1.13 28.40 -10.35
C ASN A 143 -2.13 27.65 -9.44
N PHE A 144 -1.68 27.10 -8.30
CA PHE A 144 -2.53 26.30 -7.41
C PHE A 144 -2.49 26.72 -5.92
N PRO A 145 -2.70 28.00 -5.57
CA PRO A 145 -2.57 28.50 -4.19
C PRO A 145 -3.59 27.89 -3.20
N LYS A 146 -4.65 27.24 -3.67
CA LYS A 146 -5.62 26.53 -2.81
C LYS A 146 -5.13 25.15 -2.37
N ILE A 147 -4.22 24.54 -3.13
CA ILE A 147 -3.68 23.22 -2.82
C ILE A 147 -2.68 23.33 -1.68
N GLU A 148 -1.86 24.40 -1.61
CA GLU A 148 -0.91 24.64 -0.50
C GLU A 148 -1.57 24.57 0.87
N ASN A 149 -2.67 25.29 1.07
CA ASN A 149 -3.37 25.32 2.36
C ASN A 149 -3.94 23.94 2.75
N LEU A 150 -4.40 23.16 1.77
CA LEU A 150 -4.96 21.83 2.00
C LEU A 150 -3.87 20.82 2.40
N PHE A 151 -2.71 20.89 1.74
CA PHE A 151 -1.57 20.04 2.06
C PHE A 151 -0.96 20.38 3.42
N GLU A 152 -0.81 21.67 3.76
CA GLU A 152 -0.36 22.07 5.09
C GLU A 152 -1.28 21.49 6.17
N GLU A 153 -2.60 21.58 6.00
CA GLU A 153 -3.58 21.03 6.94
C GLU A 153 -3.46 19.52 7.12
N PHE A 154 -3.22 18.76 6.03
CA PHE A 154 -3.12 17.31 6.07
C PHE A 154 -1.85 16.81 6.76
N PHE A 155 -0.70 17.48 6.58
CA PHE A 155 0.59 17.07 7.12
C PHE A 155 1.02 17.85 8.38
N GLN A 156 0.18 18.78 8.87
CA GLN A 156 0.47 19.60 10.05
C GLN A 156 0.62 18.75 11.31
N GLU A 157 -0.28 17.80 11.51
CA GLU A 157 -0.21 16.88 12.62
C GLU A 157 0.62 15.66 12.25
N LYS A 158 1.68 15.38 13.00
CA LYS A 158 2.54 14.22 12.80
C LYS A 158 3.01 13.66 14.13
N GLU A 159 3.10 12.33 14.18
CA GLU A 159 3.53 11.61 15.37
C GLU A 159 4.63 10.59 14.99
N GLN A 160 5.62 10.44 15.88
CA GLN A 160 6.62 9.38 15.76
C GLN A 160 6.08 8.14 16.46
N VAL A 161 5.92 7.05 15.72
CA VAL A 161 5.40 5.80 16.26
C VAL A 161 6.38 4.65 15.98
N ALA A 162 6.60 3.81 16.98
CA ALA A 162 7.42 2.61 16.82
C ALA A 162 6.53 1.46 16.37
N CYS A 163 6.85 0.86 15.23
CA CYS A 163 6.11 -0.25 14.65
C CYS A 163 7.03 -1.44 14.40
N GLU A 164 6.51 -2.64 14.55
CA GLU A 164 7.19 -3.84 14.09
C GLU A 164 7.26 -3.85 12.57
N VAL A 165 8.42 -4.23 12.03
CA VAL A 165 8.58 -4.58 10.62
C VAL A 165 9.23 -5.95 10.51
N ARG A 166 8.88 -6.67 9.44
CA ARG A 166 9.31 -8.03 9.16
C ARG A 166 9.79 -8.16 7.71
N THR A 167 10.60 -9.15 7.43
CA THR A 167 10.87 -9.51 6.03
C THR A 167 9.74 -10.37 5.48
N LEU A 168 9.45 -10.25 4.17
CA LEU A 168 8.47 -11.11 3.52
C LEU A 168 8.84 -12.59 3.71
N SER A 169 10.12 -12.93 3.55
CA SER A 169 10.60 -14.30 3.74
C SER A 169 10.41 -14.83 5.16
N SER A 170 10.51 -14.00 6.19
CA SER A 170 10.23 -14.43 7.57
C SER A 170 8.75 -14.81 7.75
N VAL A 171 7.84 -14.04 7.14
CA VAL A 171 6.40 -14.30 7.17
C VAL A 171 6.06 -15.58 6.37
N ILE A 172 6.61 -15.71 5.16
CA ILE A 172 6.45 -16.93 4.34
C ILE A 172 6.86 -18.18 5.12
N ASN A 173 7.99 -18.11 5.80
CA ASN A 173 8.52 -19.24 6.57
C ASN A 173 7.65 -19.57 7.80
N GLU A 174 7.22 -18.55 8.56
CA GLU A 174 6.38 -18.73 9.75
C GLU A 174 5.03 -19.35 9.42
N LEU A 175 4.41 -18.88 8.33
CA LEU A 175 3.08 -19.33 7.92
C LEU A 175 3.10 -20.58 7.05
N GLY A 176 4.28 -21.06 6.64
CA GLY A 176 4.40 -22.20 5.72
C GLY A 176 3.76 -21.92 4.37
N ILE A 177 3.94 -20.72 3.82
CA ILE A 177 3.36 -20.34 2.53
C ILE A 177 4.16 -20.97 1.38
N ASP A 178 3.48 -21.74 0.56
CA ASP A 178 4.06 -22.41 -0.61
C ASP A 178 3.94 -21.58 -1.90
N SER A 179 2.89 -20.71 -1.99
CA SER A 179 2.65 -19.84 -3.13
C SER A 179 1.97 -18.57 -2.71
N ILE A 180 2.37 -17.44 -3.34
CA ILE A 180 1.70 -16.13 -3.30
C ILE A 180 1.22 -15.87 -4.73
N ASP A 181 -0.09 -15.88 -4.94
CA ASP A 181 -0.68 -15.72 -6.26
C ASP A 181 -0.67 -14.26 -6.68
N LEU A 182 -0.86 -13.33 -5.72
CA LEU A 182 -0.69 -11.90 -5.93
C LEU A 182 -0.03 -11.24 -4.71
N LEU A 183 1.05 -10.51 -4.95
CA LEU A 183 1.69 -9.63 -3.98
C LEU A 183 1.39 -8.17 -4.35
N LYS A 184 0.52 -7.50 -3.60
CA LYS A 184 0.31 -6.05 -3.69
C LYS A 184 1.27 -5.36 -2.73
N ILE A 185 1.97 -4.33 -3.21
CA ILE A 185 2.87 -3.49 -2.41
C ILE A 185 2.54 -2.03 -2.65
N ASP A 186 2.22 -1.33 -1.57
CA ASP A 186 1.92 0.09 -1.58
C ASP A 186 2.23 0.62 -0.17
N VAL A 187 3.44 1.13 0.01
CA VAL A 187 4.06 1.38 1.32
C VAL A 187 4.82 2.71 1.41
N GLU A 188 4.41 3.67 0.57
CA GLU A 188 4.82 5.07 0.68
C GLU A 188 6.33 5.28 0.76
N GLY A 189 7.03 4.71 -0.25
CA GLY A 189 8.46 4.88 -0.46
C GLY A 189 9.35 3.82 0.18
N GLU A 190 8.79 2.76 0.78
CA GLU A 190 9.53 1.60 1.32
C GLU A 190 9.48 0.36 0.40
N GLU A 191 8.99 0.50 -0.85
CA GLU A 191 8.78 -0.61 -1.78
C GLU A 191 10.08 -1.38 -2.04
N TYR A 192 11.19 -0.66 -2.24
CA TYR A 192 12.49 -1.27 -2.49
C TYR A 192 12.94 -2.14 -1.32
N GLU A 193 12.74 -1.68 -0.09
CA GLU A 193 13.06 -2.39 1.14
C GLU A 193 12.18 -3.64 1.31
N VAL A 194 10.91 -3.59 0.92
CA VAL A 194 10.04 -4.77 0.91
C VAL A 194 10.60 -5.84 -0.02
N PHE A 195 10.98 -5.48 -1.26
CA PHE A 195 11.58 -6.41 -2.21
C PHE A 195 12.92 -6.97 -1.72
N GLN A 196 13.75 -6.16 -1.05
CA GLN A 196 14.99 -6.63 -0.44
C GLN A 196 14.77 -7.65 0.70
N GLY A 197 13.59 -7.65 1.32
CA GLY A 197 13.20 -8.63 2.33
C GLY A 197 12.80 -9.99 1.79
N ILE A 198 12.92 -10.22 0.46
CA ILE A 198 12.61 -11.50 -0.20
C ILE A 198 13.90 -12.27 -0.44
N GLU A 199 14.08 -13.40 0.23
CA GLU A 199 15.21 -14.30 0.01
C GLU A 199 15.10 -15.02 -1.34
N ALA A 200 16.24 -15.40 -1.92
CA ALA A 200 16.32 -16.04 -3.24
C ALA A 200 15.42 -17.29 -3.37
N LYS A 201 15.25 -18.06 -2.29
CA LYS A 201 14.41 -19.27 -2.26
C LYS A 201 12.91 -18.99 -2.35
N ASP A 202 12.47 -17.76 -2.00
CA ASP A 202 11.05 -17.41 -1.89
C ASP A 202 10.54 -16.68 -3.13
N TRP A 203 11.42 -16.07 -3.95
CA TRP A 203 11.03 -15.48 -5.22
C TRP A 203 10.20 -16.41 -6.12
N PRO A 204 10.54 -17.71 -6.28
CA PRO A 204 9.75 -18.63 -7.11
C PRO A 204 8.31 -18.87 -6.61
N LYS A 205 8.01 -18.53 -5.36
CA LYS A 205 6.67 -18.68 -4.78
C LYS A 205 5.71 -17.57 -5.21
N ILE A 206 6.23 -16.42 -5.69
CA ILE A 206 5.43 -15.26 -6.08
C ILE A 206 5.11 -15.34 -7.56
N LYS A 207 3.82 -15.32 -7.93
CA LYS A 207 3.36 -15.45 -9.31
C LYS A 207 3.10 -14.11 -9.98
N GLN A 208 2.44 -13.20 -9.25
CA GLN A 208 2.06 -11.88 -9.74
C GLN A 208 2.41 -10.82 -8.70
N ILE A 209 2.78 -9.64 -9.16
CA ILE A 209 3.06 -8.47 -8.31
C ILE A 209 2.36 -7.26 -8.90
N VAL A 210 1.68 -6.49 -8.08
CA VAL A 210 1.25 -5.14 -8.38
C VAL A 210 1.81 -4.21 -7.29
N ALA A 211 2.45 -3.13 -7.71
CA ALA A 211 3.06 -2.21 -6.76
C ALA A 211 2.91 -0.75 -7.21
N GLU A 212 2.66 0.13 -6.25
CA GLU A 212 2.88 1.55 -6.42
C GLU A 212 4.34 1.86 -6.06
N ILE A 213 5.08 2.47 -6.99
CA ILE A 213 6.51 2.74 -6.83
C ILE A 213 6.76 4.24 -6.82
N HIS A 214 7.26 4.74 -5.71
CA HIS A 214 7.75 6.11 -5.56
C HIS A 214 9.19 6.19 -6.08
N ASP A 215 9.36 6.66 -7.34
CA ASP A 215 10.69 6.66 -7.98
C ASP A 215 11.58 7.79 -7.47
N LYS A 216 12.19 7.55 -6.34
CA LYS A 216 13.25 8.40 -5.78
C LYS A 216 14.59 7.71 -5.89
N LYS A 217 15.62 8.47 -6.30
CA LYS A 217 17.01 7.98 -6.36
C LYS A 217 17.18 6.75 -7.29
N GLY A 218 16.31 6.60 -8.31
CA GLY A 218 16.35 5.50 -9.27
C GLY A 218 15.87 4.15 -8.74
N ARG A 219 14.98 4.16 -7.75
CA ARG A 219 14.39 2.95 -7.15
C ARG A 219 13.62 2.12 -8.17
N LEU A 220 12.85 2.77 -9.05
CA LEU A 220 12.10 2.08 -10.10
C LEU A 220 13.02 1.19 -10.95
N LYS A 221 14.19 1.73 -11.36
CA LYS A 221 15.17 0.97 -12.13
C LYS A 221 15.73 -0.23 -11.35
N GLN A 222 16.03 -0.04 -10.07
CA GLN A 222 16.57 -1.10 -9.22
C GLN A 222 15.52 -2.21 -9.00
N ILE A 223 14.27 -1.85 -8.71
CA ILE A 223 13.16 -2.79 -8.55
C ILE A 223 12.92 -3.53 -9.87
N SER A 224 12.82 -2.82 -10.99
CA SER A 224 12.62 -3.44 -12.31
C SER A 224 13.71 -4.45 -12.66
N GLN A 225 14.99 -4.12 -12.38
CA GLN A 225 16.09 -5.05 -12.60
C GLN A 225 15.95 -6.28 -11.70
N MET A 226 15.66 -6.09 -10.42
CA MET A 226 15.47 -7.20 -9.46
C MET A 226 14.34 -8.14 -9.90
N LEU A 227 13.22 -7.60 -10.35
CA LEU A 227 12.09 -8.40 -10.84
C LEU A 227 12.44 -9.15 -12.13
N ALA A 228 13.12 -8.48 -13.08
CA ALA A 228 13.57 -9.11 -14.32
C ALA A 228 14.56 -10.26 -14.07
N ASP A 229 15.52 -10.07 -13.15
CA ASP A 229 16.49 -11.09 -12.74
C ASP A 229 15.80 -12.31 -12.09
N ASN A 230 14.62 -12.10 -11.49
CA ASN A 230 13.78 -13.14 -10.93
C ASN A 230 12.71 -13.67 -11.90
N GLY A 231 12.78 -13.33 -13.19
CA GLY A 231 11.98 -13.91 -14.26
C GLY A 231 10.60 -13.31 -14.48
N PHE A 232 10.33 -12.13 -13.94
CA PHE A 232 9.08 -11.42 -14.19
C PHE A 232 9.11 -10.61 -15.49
N LYS A 233 7.98 -10.60 -16.19
CA LYS A 233 7.69 -9.61 -17.24
C LYS A 233 7.02 -8.41 -16.57
N ILE A 234 7.53 -7.21 -16.86
CA ILE A 234 7.14 -5.98 -16.16
C ILE A 234 6.43 -5.06 -17.14
N GLN A 235 5.34 -4.46 -16.70
CA GLN A 235 4.67 -3.34 -17.34
C GLN A 235 4.61 -2.19 -16.35
N LEU A 236 4.80 -0.96 -16.84
CA LEU A 236 4.83 0.25 -16.03
C LEU A 236 3.84 1.26 -16.58
N GLU A 237 3.07 1.85 -15.69
CA GLU A 237 2.23 3.01 -16.00
C GLU A 237 2.65 4.16 -15.09
N LYS A 238 2.98 5.30 -15.70
CA LYS A 238 3.24 6.51 -14.92
C LYS A 238 1.91 7.10 -14.48
N ARG A 239 1.80 7.41 -13.19
CA ARG A 239 0.63 8.07 -12.64
C ARG A 239 0.68 9.55 -12.99
N GLU A 240 -0.37 10.04 -13.67
CA GLU A 240 -0.54 11.46 -13.92
C GLU A 240 -1.20 12.12 -12.71
N LEU A 241 -0.40 12.54 -11.74
CA LEU A 241 -0.87 13.39 -10.65
C LEU A 241 -0.86 14.85 -11.11
N LEU A 242 -1.86 15.61 -10.75
CA LEU A 242 -1.91 17.05 -10.95
C LEU A 242 -1.57 17.76 -9.61
N PRO A 243 -0.63 18.69 -9.63
CA PRO A 243 0.29 19.11 -10.70
C PRO A 243 1.46 18.13 -10.91
N SER A 244 2.04 18.12 -12.11
CA SER A 244 3.11 17.21 -12.57
C SER A 244 4.47 17.35 -11.87
N THR A 245 4.53 18.12 -10.81
CA THR A 245 5.73 18.38 -9.97
C THR A 245 5.89 17.40 -8.83
N PHE A 246 4.91 16.53 -8.60
CA PHE A 246 5.00 15.49 -7.60
C PHE A 246 5.98 14.40 -8.02
N VAL A 247 6.48 13.65 -7.05
CA VAL A 247 7.30 12.46 -7.26
C VAL A 247 6.75 11.62 -8.39
N ASP A 248 7.64 11.12 -9.22
CA ASP A 248 7.26 10.18 -10.25
C ASP A 248 6.77 8.90 -9.59
N ILE A 249 5.45 8.75 -9.54
CA ILE A 249 4.78 7.54 -9.07
C ILE A 249 4.46 6.66 -10.27
N PHE A 250 4.78 5.39 -10.15
CA PHE A 250 4.53 4.40 -11.19
C PHE A 250 3.74 3.23 -10.62
N HIS A 251 2.72 2.82 -11.35
CA HIS A 251 2.15 1.50 -11.14
C HIS A 251 2.99 0.47 -11.88
N LEU A 252 3.45 -0.51 -11.14
CA LEU A 252 4.24 -1.63 -11.65
C LEU A 252 3.39 -2.89 -11.59
N TYR A 253 3.30 -3.57 -12.74
CA TYR A 253 2.64 -4.86 -12.88
C TYR A 253 3.67 -5.87 -13.34
N ALA A 254 3.78 -6.99 -12.64
CA ALA A 254 4.77 -8.00 -12.97
C ALA A 254 4.16 -9.40 -12.89
N VAL A 255 4.34 -10.18 -13.95
CA VAL A 255 3.82 -11.55 -14.06
C VAL A 255 4.89 -12.51 -14.56
N ARG A 256 4.76 -13.79 -14.20
CA ARG A 256 5.64 -14.85 -14.66
C ARG A 256 5.01 -15.66 -15.77
#